data_3340b23bb176545ccd5548e95884c4f9
#
_entry.id   3340b23bb176545ccd5548e95884c4f9
#
_cell.length_a   1.000
_cell.length_b   1.000
_cell.length_c   1.000
_cell.angle_alpha   90.00
_cell.angle_beta   90.00
_cell.angle_gamma   90.00
#
_symmetry.space_group_name_H-M   'P 1'
#
loop_
_entity.id
_entity.type
_entity.pdbx_description
1 polymer ?
#
loop_
_entity_poly.entity_id
_entity_poly.type
_entity_poly.pdbx_seq_one_letter_code
_entity_poly.pdbx_strand_id
1 'polypeptide(L)'
;MLASPSLCYGVGFLFSVLVFLNIMPFLQKILHMQPDNNITMYTLVFAIAFLITYAIFTYLWKLLIRSVFVREENHQAEKLREFNSAISKTLDLQEILDRTIRVMKELMDVGNIYICMQKAPGEAYCGVASDQPLNDLAFSLEEENPMIQWLKDHEEPLVYRDFRYSVEYKSMWEEEKHHLDKKHTRYCAGLKDGDTLAGVILITADSGKKRLVYDEVELISNITSVASIAIKNARMYEKACIEARTDEMTGLLNRKYFHEVLHEEFEKNKDGSLALALINVDDFKLYNQLYGLKEGDLCLQRIAKIIQSSVGENGYAARYGGKEYAVLLPGYDLFSARNLVESIEKQISVMNNCRTDMKLKAITVSAGISAAPYAAKKCEGTAGECGSCSLPCETQWKERDPGL
;
A
#
# COMPACT_ATOMS: atom_id res chain seq x y z
N MET A 1 -30.96 -7.64 15.42
CA MET A 1 -32.37 -8.12 15.43
C MET A 1 -33.27 -6.89 15.57
N LEU A 2 -33.56 -6.21 14.51
CA LEU A 2 -34.60 -5.20 14.49
C LEU A 2 -35.93 -5.94 14.34
N ALA A 3 -36.79 -5.78 15.35
CA ALA A 3 -38.09 -6.40 15.39
C ALA A 3 -38.80 -6.17 14.08
N SER A 4 -39.38 -7.24 13.51
CA SER A 4 -40.19 -7.14 12.29
C SER A 4 -41.19 -5.99 12.45
N PRO A 5 -41.51 -5.25 11.39
CA PRO A 5 -42.48 -4.14 11.47
C PRO A 5 -43.78 -4.54 12.18
N SER A 6 -44.20 -5.79 12.02
CA SER A 6 -45.37 -6.39 12.70
C SER A 6 -45.22 -6.43 14.23
N LEU A 7 -44.02 -6.71 14.76
CA LEU A 7 -43.78 -6.72 16.21
C LEU A 7 -43.81 -5.30 16.79
N CYS A 8 -43.26 -4.31 16.06
CA CYS A 8 -43.30 -2.91 16.45
C CYS A 8 -44.72 -2.35 16.50
N TYR A 9 -45.56 -2.71 15.52
CA TYR A 9 -46.99 -2.33 15.51
C TYR A 9 -47.76 -3.00 16.65
N GLY A 10 -47.45 -4.27 16.96
CA GLY A 10 -48.05 -5.00 18.08
C GLY A 10 -47.71 -4.40 19.45
N VAL A 11 -46.44 -4.05 19.68
CA VAL A 11 -46.02 -3.37 20.93
C VAL A 11 -46.63 -1.99 21.02
N GLY A 12 -46.69 -1.25 19.90
CA GLY A 12 -47.35 0.08 19.86
C GLY A 12 -48.81 0.03 20.18
N PHE A 13 -49.50 -0.97 19.68
CA PHE A 13 -50.92 -1.22 19.97
C PHE A 13 -51.13 -1.49 21.47
N LEU A 14 -50.39 -2.43 22.06
CA LEU A 14 -50.46 -2.75 23.50
C LEU A 14 -50.15 -1.55 24.40
N PHE A 15 -49.12 -0.77 24.05
CA PHE A 15 -48.79 0.45 24.80
C PHE A 15 -49.93 1.49 24.70
N SER A 16 -50.48 1.69 23.50
CA SER A 16 -51.62 2.61 23.30
C SER A 16 -52.87 2.18 24.10
N VAL A 17 -53.11 0.88 24.20
CA VAL A 17 -54.18 0.32 25.04
C VAL A 17 -53.91 0.63 26.52
N LEU A 18 -52.69 0.42 27.02
CA LEU A 18 -52.31 0.67 28.40
C LEU A 18 -52.41 2.17 28.76
N VAL A 19 -51.91 3.06 27.92
CA VAL A 19 -52.02 4.52 28.11
C VAL A 19 -53.45 4.95 28.06
N PHE A 20 -54.24 4.44 27.14
CA PHE A 20 -55.65 4.72 27.01
C PHE A 20 -56.47 4.31 28.26
N LEU A 21 -56.23 3.11 28.79
CA LEU A 21 -56.89 2.61 30.01
C LEU A 21 -56.56 3.50 31.24
N ASN A 22 -55.36 4.08 31.32
CA ASN A 22 -54.97 4.98 32.40
C ASN A 22 -55.54 6.39 32.24
N ILE A 23 -55.74 6.88 31.01
CA ILE A 23 -56.32 8.20 30.74
C ILE A 23 -57.86 8.16 30.85
N MET A 24 -58.45 7.00 30.66
CA MET A 24 -59.91 6.79 30.65
C MET A 24 -60.64 7.38 31.88
N PRO A 25 -60.26 7.11 33.14
CA PRO A 25 -60.92 7.67 34.32
C PRO A 25 -60.83 9.21 34.39
N PHE A 26 -59.77 9.78 33.88
CA PHE A 26 -59.55 11.21 33.82
C PHE A 26 -60.45 11.91 32.80
N LEU A 27 -60.56 11.30 31.60
CA LEU A 27 -61.47 11.77 30.55
C LEU A 27 -62.95 11.66 30.95
N GLN A 28 -63.35 10.60 31.64
CA GLN A 28 -64.68 10.50 32.21
C GLN A 28 -65.02 11.63 33.17
N LYS A 29 -64.07 12.00 34.04
CA LYS A 29 -64.26 13.07 35.02
C LYS A 29 -64.30 14.46 34.36
N ILE A 30 -63.53 14.73 33.32
CA ILE A 30 -63.51 16.02 32.60
C ILE A 30 -64.78 16.20 31.76
N LEU A 31 -65.18 15.17 31.06
CA LEU A 31 -66.33 15.24 30.12
C LEU A 31 -67.68 15.10 30.80
N HIS A 32 -67.72 14.89 32.13
CA HIS A 32 -68.96 14.64 32.90
C HIS A 32 -69.93 13.63 32.25
N MET A 33 -69.34 12.67 31.48
CA MET A 33 -70.11 11.69 30.71
C MET A 33 -70.44 10.47 31.59
N GLN A 34 -71.77 10.21 31.78
CA GLN A 34 -72.22 8.95 32.37
C GLN A 34 -72.56 7.95 31.26
N PRO A 35 -72.18 6.68 31.40
CA PRO A 35 -72.35 5.66 30.33
C PRO A 35 -73.84 5.36 30.05
N ASP A 36 -74.71 5.65 30.97
CA ASP A 36 -76.11 5.21 30.86
C ASP A 36 -76.97 6.07 29.91
N ASN A 37 -76.56 7.32 29.53
CA ASN A 37 -77.40 8.23 28.75
C ASN A 37 -77.11 8.32 27.25
N ASN A 38 -75.95 7.90 26.78
CA ASN A 38 -75.60 7.95 25.35
C ASN A 38 -74.40 7.04 25.01
N ILE A 39 -74.61 5.72 24.97
CA ILE A 39 -73.58 4.71 24.69
C ILE A 39 -72.82 4.99 23.37
N THR A 40 -73.56 5.46 22.34
CA THR A 40 -72.95 5.75 21.04
C THR A 40 -72.02 6.93 21.04
N MET A 41 -72.31 8.02 21.73
CA MET A 41 -71.43 9.19 21.91
C MET A 41 -70.21 8.79 22.73
N TYR A 42 -70.39 7.99 23.76
CA TYR A 42 -69.33 7.52 24.64
C TYR A 42 -68.30 6.66 23.84
N THR A 43 -68.79 5.67 23.10
CA THR A 43 -67.93 4.82 22.26
C THR A 43 -67.17 5.59 21.17
N LEU A 44 -67.81 6.62 20.56
CA LEU A 44 -67.22 7.46 19.54
C LEU A 44 -66.04 8.32 20.12
N VAL A 45 -66.25 8.96 21.25
CA VAL A 45 -65.19 9.78 21.91
C VAL A 45 -64.01 8.92 22.30
N PHE A 46 -64.25 7.71 22.82
CA PHE A 46 -63.16 6.78 23.17
C PHE A 46 -62.44 6.25 21.97
N ALA A 47 -63.13 5.91 20.88
CA ALA A 47 -62.48 5.51 19.66
C ALA A 47 -61.57 6.62 19.07
N ILE A 48 -62.03 7.87 19.09
CA ILE A 48 -61.22 9.01 18.64
C ILE A 48 -60.00 9.20 19.55
N ALA A 49 -60.18 9.18 20.88
CA ALA A 49 -59.07 9.33 21.85
C ALA A 49 -58.03 8.22 21.67
N PHE A 50 -58.46 6.96 21.44
CA PHE A 50 -57.58 5.82 21.16
C PHE A 50 -56.81 6.03 19.86
N LEU A 51 -57.47 6.45 18.79
CA LEU A 51 -56.83 6.72 17.50
C LEU A 51 -55.79 7.84 17.62
N ILE A 52 -56.07 8.89 18.39
CA ILE A 52 -55.12 10.00 18.62
C ILE A 52 -53.89 9.48 19.38
N THR A 53 -54.08 8.73 20.50
CA THR A 53 -52.96 8.18 21.27
C THR A 53 -52.11 7.22 20.47
N TYR A 54 -52.73 6.40 19.63
CA TYR A 54 -52.02 5.48 18.72
C TYR A 54 -51.23 6.24 17.62
N ALA A 55 -51.81 7.29 17.05
CA ALA A 55 -51.15 8.11 16.04
C ALA A 55 -49.94 8.85 16.65
N ILE A 56 -50.08 9.42 17.87
CA ILE A 56 -48.97 10.07 18.58
C ILE A 56 -47.87 9.06 18.87
N PHE A 57 -48.21 7.87 19.38
CA PHE A 57 -47.24 6.83 19.67
C PHE A 57 -46.46 6.41 18.42
N THR A 58 -47.16 6.13 17.31
CA THR A 58 -46.54 5.73 16.06
C THR A 58 -45.65 6.82 15.48
N TYR A 59 -46.01 8.08 15.62
CA TYR A 59 -45.19 9.22 15.22
C TYR A 59 -43.93 9.35 16.07
N LEU A 60 -44.04 9.30 17.39
CA LEU A 60 -42.89 9.36 18.32
C LEU A 60 -41.96 8.17 18.11
N TRP A 61 -42.52 6.97 17.89
CA TRP A 61 -41.73 5.77 17.59
C TRP A 61 -40.95 5.89 16.29
N LYS A 62 -41.58 6.43 15.23
CA LYS A 62 -40.86 6.71 13.97
C LYS A 62 -39.75 7.73 14.16
N LEU A 63 -39.98 8.79 14.96
CA LEU A 63 -38.93 9.77 15.27
C LEU A 63 -37.77 9.13 16.02
N LEU A 64 -38.05 8.28 17.00
CA LEU A 64 -37.04 7.60 17.80
C LEU A 64 -36.20 6.64 16.97
N ILE A 65 -36.84 5.81 16.16
CA ILE A 65 -36.14 4.93 15.21
C ILE A 65 -35.30 5.77 14.26
N ARG A 66 -35.87 6.80 13.63
CA ARG A 66 -35.16 7.67 12.70
C ARG A 66 -33.93 8.32 13.34
N SER A 67 -34.03 8.78 14.60
CA SER A 67 -32.91 9.41 15.31
C SER A 67 -31.75 8.43 15.58
N VAL A 68 -32.07 7.18 15.91
CA VAL A 68 -31.05 6.12 16.15
C VAL A 68 -30.37 5.71 14.84
N PHE A 69 -31.15 5.42 13.78
CA PHE A 69 -30.60 5.03 12.48
C PHE A 69 -29.77 6.14 11.82
N VAL A 70 -30.32 7.37 11.78
CA VAL A 70 -29.58 8.52 11.20
C VAL A 70 -28.30 8.80 11.97
N ARG A 71 -28.25 8.53 13.27
CA ARG A 71 -27.03 8.70 14.05
C ARG A 71 -25.96 7.66 13.70
N GLU A 72 -26.34 6.40 13.49
CA GLU A 72 -25.43 5.33 13.11
C GLU A 72 -24.92 5.51 11.66
N GLU A 73 -25.80 5.82 10.71
CA GLU A 73 -25.43 6.14 9.33
C GLU A 73 -24.50 7.35 9.23
N ASN A 74 -24.80 8.42 10.00
CA ASN A 74 -23.95 9.61 10.05
C ASN A 74 -22.57 9.30 10.62
N HIS A 75 -22.46 8.46 11.64
CA HIS A 75 -21.18 8.05 12.22
C HIS A 75 -20.33 7.25 11.22
N GLN A 76 -20.93 6.30 10.50
CA GLN A 76 -20.25 5.54 9.46
C GLN A 76 -19.80 6.45 8.31
N ALA A 77 -20.66 7.36 7.86
CA ALA A 77 -20.33 8.32 6.80
C ALA A 77 -19.20 9.28 7.21
N GLU A 78 -19.17 9.73 8.48
CA GLU A 78 -18.11 10.57 9.02
C GLU A 78 -16.77 9.82 9.03
N LYS A 79 -16.75 8.59 9.54
CA LYS A 79 -15.56 7.75 9.57
C LYS A 79 -15.02 7.43 8.18
N LEU A 80 -15.89 7.15 7.20
CA LEU A 80 -15.49 6.96 5.81
C LEU A 80 -14.91 8.24 5.20
N ARG A 81 -15.46 9.43 5.52
CA ARG A 81 -14.89 10.71 5.07
C ARG A 81 -13.53 10.98 5.68
N GLU A 82 -13.34 10.72 6.97
CA GLU A 82 -12.05 10.81 7.65
C GLU A 82 -11.03 9.89 7.00
N PHE A 83 -11.40 8.64 6.75
CA PHE A 83 -10.57 7.66 6.05
C PHE A 83 -10.18 8.13 4.65
N ASN A 84 -11.15 8.54 3.83
CA ASN A 84 -10.91 9.04 2.48
C ASN A 84 -9.97 10.25 2.47
N SER A 85 -10.18 11.21 3.40
CA SER A 85 -9.32 12.39 3.53
C SER A 85 -7.91 12.05 4.00
N ALA A 86 -7.76 11.08 4.89
CA ALA A 86 -6.49 10.68 5.45
C ALA A 86 -5.67 9.86 4.44
N ILE A 87 -6.31 8.91 3.74
CA ILE A 87 -5.64 8.00 2.82
C ILE A 87 -5.21 8.72 1.53
N SER A 88 -5.99 9.72 1.08
CA SER A 88 -5.65 10.50 -0.13
C SER A 88 -4.40 11.39 0.02
N LYS A 89 -3.94 11.63 1.24
CA LYS A 89 -2.74 12.43 1.54
C LYS A 89 -1.49 11.57 1.77
N THR A 90 -1.66 10.27 1.88
CA THR A 90 -0.58 9.31 2.21
C THR A 90 -0.12 8.61 0.94
N LEU A 91 1.20 8.59 0.74
CA LEU A 91 1.86 7.86 -0.35
C LEU A 91 2.68 6.67 0.16
N ASP A 92 2.68 6.45 1.48
CA ASP A 92 3.31 5.29 2.10
C ASP A 92 2.35 4.09 2.04
N LEU A 93 2.78 3.04 1.36
CA LEU A 93 1.99 1.82 1.16
C LEU A 93 1.62 1.17 2.50
N GLN A 94 2.58 1.08 3.44
CA GLN A 94 2.33 0.44 4.73
C GLN A 94 1.29 1.21 5.54
N GLU A 95 1.38 2.54 5.56
CA GLU A 95 0.41 3.39 6.24
C GLU A 95 -1.00 3.27 5.62
N ILE A 96 -1.09 3.13 4.29
CA ILE A 96 -2.37 2.90 3.59
C ILE A 96 -2.99 1.58 4.07
N LEU A 97 -2.21 0.49 4.12
CA LEU A 97 -2.69 -0.82 4.55
C LEU A 97 -3.15 -0.80 6.01
N ASP A 98 -2.36 -0.21 6.92
CA ASP A 98 -2.68 -0.11 8.34
C ASP A 98 -3.95 0.71 8.59
N ARG A 99 -4.13 1.82 7.87
CA ARG A 99 -5.36 2.63 7.95
C ARG A 99 -6.58 1.88 7.42
N THR A 100 -6.41 1.09 6.36
CA THR A 100 -7.47 0.25 5.80
C THR A 100 -7.94 -0.81 6.80
N ILE A 101 -7.01 -1.50 7.45
CA ILE A 101 -7.34 -2.45 8.52
C ILE A 101 -8.07 -1.76 9.66
N ARG A 102 -7.56 -0.62 10.13
CA ARG A 102 -8.15 0.13 11.25
C ARG A 102 -9.58 0.55 10.98
N VAL A 103 -9.86 1.17 9.82
CA VAL A 103 -11.22 1.62 9.50
C VAL A 103 -12.19 0.45 9.36
N MET A 104 -11.76 -0.67 8.78
CA MET A 104 -12.59 -1.88 8.70
C MET A 104 -12.93 -2.41 10.11
N LYS A 105 -11.96 -2.42 11.03
CA LYS A 105 -12.19 -2.83 12.42
C LYS A 105 -13.11 -1.87 13.19
N GLU A 106 -13.01 -0.57 12.93
CA GLU A 106 -13.86 0.43 13.59
C GLU A 106 -15.31 0.38 13.11
N LEU A 107 -15.52 0.11 11.82
CA LEU A 107 -16.85 0.15 11.20
C LEU A 107 -17.56 -1.21 11.16
N MET A 108 -16.82 -2.31 11.27
CA MET A 108 -17.35 -3.66 11.14
C MET A 108 -17.04 -4.50 12.35
N ASP A 109 -18.02 -5.34 12.74
CA ASP A 109 -17.86 -6.33 13.80
C ASP A 109 -17.30 -7.63 13.20
N VAL A 110 -16.00 -7.60 12.91
CA VAL A 110 -15.27 -8.70 12.24
C VAL A 110 -14.12 -9.21 13.09
N GLY A 111 -13.73 -10.45 12.84
CA GLY A 111 -12.56 -11.07 13.43
C GLY A 111 -11.27 -10.43 12.92
N ASN A 112 -10.27 -11.25 12.61
CA ASN A 112 -8.98 -10.74 12.14
C ASN A 112 -9.04 -10.34 10.66
N ILE A 113 -8.21 -9.38 10.29
CA ILE A 113 -8.07 -8.90 8.92
C ILE A 113 -6.62 -9.15 8.48
N TYR A 114 -6.46 -9.77 7.32
CA TYR A 114 -5.17 -10.04 6.69
C TYR A 114 -5.14 -9.42 5.31
N ILE A 115 -4.06 -8.71 4.98
CA ILE A 115 -3.83 -8.19 3.65
C ILE A 115 -2.63 -8.91 3.04
N CYS A 116 -2.87 -9.58 1.91
CA CYS A 116 -1.87 -10.25 1.12
C CYS A 116 -1.61 -9.46 -0.15
N MET A 117 -0.35 -9.24 -0.52
CA MET A 117 0.02 -8.53 -1.75
C MET A 117 1.02 -9.33 -2.57
N GLN A 118 0.97 -9.14 -3.87
CA GLN A 118 1.93 -9.67 -4.83
C GLN A 118 3.13 -8.72 -4.92
N LYS A 119 4.35 -9.24 -4.81
CA LYS A 119 5.59 -8.45 -4.94
C LYS A 119 5.92 -8.15 -6.39
N ALA A 120 5.74 -9.15 -7.26
CA ALA A 120 5.93 -9.02 -8.70
C ALA A 120 4.81 -9.78 -9.43
N PRO A 121 4.43 -9.37 -10.65
CA PRO A 121 3.45 -10.09 -11.46
C PRO A 121 3.84 -11.56 -11.64
N GLY A 122 2.91 -12.47 -11.36
CA GLY A 122 3.14 -13.93 -11.45
C GLY A 122 3.67 -14.57 -10.15
N GLU A 123 3.94 -13.81 -9.10
CA GLU A 123 4.30 -14.35 -7.79
C GLU A 123 3.07 -14.57 -6.90
N ALA A 124 3.25 -15.38 -5.86
CA ALA A 124 2.20 -15.63 -4.87
C ALA A 124 1.87 -14.37 -4.05
N TYR A 125 0.62 -14.25 -3.63
CA TYR A 125 0.17 -13.21 -2.71
C TYR A 125 0.58 -13.56 -1.28
N CYS A 126 1.54 -12.84 -0.74
CA CYS A 126 2.07 -13.03 0.60
C CYS A 126 1.49 -12.00 1.57
N GLY A 127 1.31 -12.38 2.83
CA GLY A 127 0.84 -11.48 3.87
C GLY A 127 1.81 -10.32 4.10
N VAL A 128 1.29 -9.09 4.05
CA VAL A 128 2.07 -7.85 4.25
C VAL A 128 1.58 -7.00 5.41
N ALA A 129 0.30 -7.12 5.78
CA ALA A 129 -0.29 -6.40 6.91
C ALA A 129 -1.39 -7.22 7.58
N SER A 130 -1.56 -7.06 8.90
CA SER A 130 -2.61 -7.71 9.68
C SER A 130 -2.82 -6.96 10.99
N ASP A 131 -4.00 -7.12 11.59
CA ASP A 131 -4.29 -6.68 12.96
C ASP A 131 -3.73 -7.62 14.04
N GLN A 132 -3.14 -8.76 13.65
CA GLN A 132 -2.46 -9.73 14.51
C GLN A 132 -0.96 -9.80 14.17
N PRO A 133 -0.11 -10.30 15.10
CA PRO A 133 1.31 -10.49 14.81
C PRO A 133 1.53 -11.35 13.55
N LEU A 134 2.45 -10.93 12.68
CA LEU A 134 2.75 -11.52 11.37
C LEU A 134 3.13 -13.00 11.39
N ASN A 135 3.44 -13.59 12.56
CA ASN A 135 3.76 -15.02 12.70
C ASN A 135 2.62 -15.96 12.28
N ASP A 136 1.38 -15.47 12.23
CA ASP A 136 0.21 -16.21 11.71
C ASP A 136 0.03 -16.07 10.17
N LEU A 137 0.88 -15.29 9.51
CA LEU A 137 0.83 -14.97 8.08
C LEU A 137 1.72 -15.86 7.19
N ALA A 138 2.19 -17.00 7.68
CA ALA A 138 2.88 -18.01 6.86
C ALA A 138 1.94 -18.66 5.81
N PHE A 139 1.07 -17.83 5.21
CA PHE A 139 0.05 -18.22 4.24
C PHE A 139 0.28 -17.42 2.97
N SER A 140 0.51 -18.12 1.86
CA SER A 140 0.56 -17.55 0.52
C SER A 140 -0.60 -18.08 -0.31
N LEU A 141 -1.13 -17.23 -1.18
CA LEU A 141 -2.12 -17.59 -2.19
C LEU A 141 -1.43 -17.56 -3.55
N GLU A 142 -1.42 -18.68 -4.23
CA GLU A 142 -0.86 -18.76 -5.59
C GLU A 142 -1.72 -17.96 -6.57
N GLU A 143 -1.10 -17.47 -7.65
CA GLU A 143 -1.81 -16.65 -8.63
C GLU A 143 -2.91 -17.46 -9.35
N GLU A 144 -2.70 -18.77 -9.56
CA GLU A 144 -3.65 -19.68 -10.17
C GLU A 144 -4.80 -20.10 -9.26
N ASN A 145 -4.79 -19.72 -7.99
CA ASN A 145 -5.85 -20.04 -7.05
C ASN A 145 -7.21 -19.57 -7.59
N PRO A 146 -8.24 -20.45 -7.65
CA PRO A 146 -9.55 -20.10 -8.21
C PRO A 146 -10.24 -18.92 -7.52
N MET A 147 -10.01 -18.70 -6.23
CA MET A 147 -10.51 -17.53 -5.51
C MET A 147 -9.82 -16.25 -6.00
N ILE A 148 -8.52 -16.31 -6.27
CA ILE A 148 -7.76 -15.18 -6.84
C ILE A 148 -8.27 -14.86 -8.25
N GLN A 149 -8.50 -15.88 -9.08
CA GLN A 149 -9.04 -15.67 -10.42
C GLN A 149 -10.45 -15.05 -10.36
N TRP A 150 -11.30 -15.53 -9.45
CA TRP A 150 -12.62 -14.93 -9.25
C TRP A 150 -12.53 -13.45 -8.87
N LEU A 151 -11.62 -13.08 -7.93
CA LEU A 151 -11.41 -11.69 -7.51
C LEU A 151 -10.82 -10.81 -8.62
N LYS A 152 -10.09 -11.36 -9.58
CA LYS A 152 -9.64 -10.61 -10.76
C LYS A 152 -10.81 -10.20 -11.65
N ASP A 153 -11.76 -11.11 -11.84
CA ASP A 153 -12.89 -10.92 -12.75
C ASP A 153 -14.07 -10.13 -12.14
N HIS A 154 -14.13 -10.03 -10.80
CA HIS A 154 -15.25 -9.39 -10.08
C HIS A 154 -14.75 -8.21 -9.25
N GLU A 155 -15.56 -7.15 -9.18
CA GLU A 155 -15.29 -5.97 -8.34
C GLU A 155 -15.87 -6.10 -6.94
N GLU A 156 -16.92 -6.92 -6.79
CA GLU A 156 -17.58 -7.10 -5.52
C GLU A 156 -16.78 -8.01 -4.57
N PRO A 157 -16.85 -7.76 -3.25
CA PRO A 157 -16.28 -8.66 -2.27
C PRO A 157 -16.94 -10.05 -2.31
N LEU A 158 -16.13 -11.08 -2.26
CA LEU A 158 -16.55 -12.46 -2.23
C LEU A 158 -17.05 -12.82 -0.83
N VAL A 159 -18.27 -13.30 -0.72
CA VAL A 159 -18.83 -13.89 0.50
C VAL A 159 -18.40 -15.36 0.55
N TYR A 160 -17.47 -15.71 1.44
CA TYR A 160 -16.85 -17.05 1.45
C TYR A 160 -17.87 -18.18 1.66
N ARG A 161 -18.91 -17.95 2.47
CA ARG A 161 -20.01 -18.93 2.65
C ARG A 161 -20.70 -19.29 1.34
N ASP A 162 -20.94 -18.33 0.49
CA ASP A 162 -21.68 -18.52 -0.77
C ASP A 162 -20.71 -19.09 -1.83
N PHE A 163 -19.45 -18.66 -1.81
CA PHE A 163 -18.39 -19.19 -2.66
C PHE A 163 -18.14 -20.69 -2.47
N ARG A 164 -18.31 -21.22 -1.26
CA ARG A 164 -18.15 -22.67 -0.97
C ARG A 164 -19.07 -23.58 -1.82
N TYR A 165 -20.13 -23.04 -2.41
CA TYR A 165 -21.02 -23.76 -3.31
C TYR A 165 -20.67 -23.60 -4.79
N SER A 166 -19.71 -22.76 -5.13
CA SER A 166 -19.29 -22.48 -6.50
C SER A 166 -18.45 -23.62 -7.11
N VAL A 167 -18.30 -23.58 -8.43
CA VAL A 167 -17.43 -24.52 -9.17
C VAL A 167 -15.96 -24.22 -8.90
N GLU A 168 -15.62 -22.94 -8.77
CA GLU A 168 -14.28 -22.42 -8.48
C GLU A 168 -13.78 -22.97 -7.13
N TYR A 169 -14.61 -22.94 -6.09
CA TYR A 169 -14.24 -23.51 -4.79
C TYR A 169 -13.96 -25.02 -4.87
N LYS A 170 -14.74 -25.77 -5.65
CA LYS A 170 -14.53 -27.22 -5.83
C LYS A 170 -13.20 -27.54 -6.49
N SER A 171 -12.70 -26.66 -7.36
CA SER A 171 -11.41 -26.82 -8.05
C SER A 171 -10.19 -26.41 -7.21
N MET A 172 -10.37 -25.76 -6.06
CA MET A 172 -9.27 -25.40 -5.15
C MET A 172 -8.63 -26.64 -4.51
N TRP A 173 -7.35 -26.53 -4.18
CA TRP A 173 -6.63 -27.54 -3.43
C TRP A 173 -7.16 -27.69 -2.01
N GLU A 174 -7.16 -28.90 -1.47
CA GLU A 174 -7.68 -29.18 -0.12
C GLU A 174 -6.90 -28.44 0.99
N GLU A 175 -5.60 -28.23 0.80
CA GLU A 175 -4.76 -27.46 1.74
C GLU A 175 -5.19 -26.01 1.80
N GLU A 176 -5.49 -25.38 0.66
CA GLU A 176 -5.96 -23.99 0.59
C GLU A 176 -7.34 -23.84 1.24
N LYS A 177 -8.27 -24.77 0.95
CA LYS A 177 -9.60 -24.81 1.60
C LYS A 177 -9.43 -24.91 3.10
N HIS A 178 -8.55 -25.82 3.57
CA HIS A 178 -8.31 -26.01 5.00
C HIS A 178 -7.76 -24.76 5.68
N HIS A 179 -6.85 -24.04 5.02
CA HIS A 179 -6.30 -22.78 5.54
C HIS A 179 -7.38 -21.71 5.68
N LEU A 180 -8.24 -21.51 4.68
CA LEU A 180 -9.33 -20.55 4.72
C LEU A 180 -10.40 -20.90 5.74
N ASP A 181 -10.74 -22.18 5.85
CA ASP A 181 -11.70 -22.69 6.83
C ASP A 181 -11.18 -22.58 8.27
N LYS A 182 -9.89 -22.92 8.51
CA LYS A 182 -9.24 -22.81 9.81
C LYS A 182 -9.19 -21.37 10.31
N LYS A 183 -9.02 -20.40 9.40
CA LYS A 183 -9.05 -18.97 9.73
C LYS A 183 -10.48 -18.42 9.89
N HIS A 184 -11.51 -19.24 9.69
CA HIS A 184 -12.91 -18.82 9.71
C HIS A 184 -13.15 -17.62 8.77
N THR A 185 -12.62 -17.68 7.55
CA THR A 185 -12.76 -16.65 6.54
C THR A 185 -14.23 -16.39 6.25
N ARG A 186 -14.62 -15.10 6.25
CA ARG A 186 -15.99 -14.66 6.01
C ARG A 186 -16.12 -13.90 4.70
N TYR A 187 -15.21 -12.99 4.44
CA TYR A 187 -15.15 -12.19 3.21
C TYR A 187 -13.74 -12.20 2.64
N CYS A 188 -13.67 -12.14 1.30
CA CYS A 188 -12.44 -11.88 0.57
C CYS A 188 -12.69 -10.72 -0.37
N ALA A 189 -11.81 -9.74 -0.40
CA ALA A 189 -11.96 -8.56 -1.25
C ALA A 189 -10.66 -8.27 -2.01
N GLY A 190 -10.77 -7.91 -3.28
CA GLY A 190 -9.62 -7.56 -4.11
C GLY A 190 -9.20 -6.10 -3.91
N LEU A 191 -7.88 -5.88 -3.85
CA LEU A 191 -7.27 -4.56 -4.01
C LEU A 191 -6.73 -4.46 -5.44
N LYS A 192 -7.37 -3.65 -6.27
CA LYS A 192 -7.07 -3.56 -7.70
C LYS A 192 -6.20 -2.35 -8.06
N ASP A 193 -5.27 -2.56 -8.97
CA ASP A 193 -4.51 -1.51 -9.63
C ASP A 193 -4.87 -1.51 -11.12
N GLY A 194 -5.91 -0.76 -11.49
CA GLY A 194 -6.55 -0.85 -12.81
C GLY A 194 -7.15 -2.24 -13.03
N ASP A 195 -6.70 -2.92 -14.08
CA ASP A 195 -7.17 -4.27 -14.44
C ASP A 195 -6.43 -5.39 -13.71
N THR A 196 -5.41 -5.05 -12.89
CA THR A 196 -4.61 -6.05 -12.17
C THR A 196 -5.02 -6.15 -10.71
N LEU A 197 -5.00 -7.35 -10.15
CA LEU A 197 -5.21 -7.59 -8.74
C LEU A 197 -3.88 -7.38 -7.98
N ALA A 198 -3.75 -6.25 -7.29
CA ALA A 198 -2.54 -5.88 -6.56
C ALA A 198 -2.42 -6.57 -5.20
N GLY A 199 -3.56 -6.94 -4.61
CA GLY A 199 -3.62 -7.59 -3.32
C GLY A 199 -4.99 -8.14 -2.99
N VAL A 200 -5.10 -8.85 -1.89
CA VAL A 200 -6.33 -9.46 -1.38
C VAL A 200 -6.46 -9.20 0.10
N ILE A 201 -7.64 -8.80 0.53
CA ILE A 201 -8.01 -8.68 1.94
C ILE A 201 -8.82 -9.91 2.34
N LEU A 202 -8.37 -10.62 3.35
CA LEU A 202 -9.10 -11.71 3.98
C LEU A 202 -9.67 -11.22 5.31
N ILE A 203 -10.98 -11.33 5.48
CA ILE A 203 -11.70 -10.92 6.68
C ILE A 203 -12.30 -12.13 7.34
N THR A 204 -11.98 -12.36 8.61
CA THR A 204 -12.46 -13.53 9.36
C THR A 204 -13.70 -13.20 10.19
N ALA A 205 -14.45 -14.22 10.55
CA ALA A 205 -15.59 -14.07 11.43
C ALA A 205 -15.15 -13.94 12.89
N ASP A 206 -15.81 -13.07 13.65
CA ASP A 206 -15.76 -13.12 15.12
C ASP A 206 -16.79 -14.13 15.64
N SER A 207 -16.44 -14.87 16.67
CA SER A 207 -17.16 -16.06 17.15
C SER A 207 -18.45 -15.75 17.93
N GLY A 208 -19.23 -14.75 17.51
CA GLY A 208 -20.42 -14.44 18.33
C GLY A 208 -21.60 -13.69 17.68
N LYS A 209 -21.47 -13.05 16.55
CA LYS A 209 -22.54 -12.18 16.06
C LYS A 209 -22.92 -12.42 14.59
N LYS A 210 -24.21 -12.67 14.38
CA LYS A 210 -24.85 -12.70 13.03
C LYS A 210 -25.30 -11.30 12.68
N ARG A 211 -24.49 -10.51 11.95
CA ARG A 211 -24.95 -9.26 11.34
C ARG A 211 -25.43 -9.49 9.90
N LEU A 212 -26.24 -8.56 9.39
CA LEU A 212 -26.80 -8.63 8.04
C LEU A 212 -25.69 -8.51 6.99
N VAL A 213 -25.57 -9.49 6.13
CA VAL A 213 -24.49 -9.69 5.15
C VAL A 213 -24.41 -8.56 4.10
N TYR A 214 -25.53 -7.94 3.74
CA TYR A 214 -25.59 -6.96 2.63
C TYR A 214 -24.88 -5.63 2.95
N ASP A 215 -25.14 -5.08 4.12
CA ASP A 215 -24.55 -3.79 4.55
C ASP A 215 -23.00 -3.90 4.71
N GLU A 216 -22.50 -5.06 5.14
CA GLU A 216 -21.06 -5.30 5.29
C GLU A 216 -20.35 -5.43 3.94
N VAL A 217 -20.96 -6.08 2.94
CA VAL A 217 -20.39 -6.22 1.60
C VAL A 217 -20.24 -4.86 0.92
N GLU A 218 -21.26 -3.99 1.00
CA GLU A 218 -21.20 -2.64 0.47
C GLU A 218 -20.11 -1.81 1.16
N LEU A 219 -19.99 -1.92 2.48
CA LEU A 219 -18.98 -1.21 3.24
C LEU A 219 -17.56 -1.67 2.88
N ILE A 220 -17.34 -2.99 2.76
CA ILE A 220 -16.07 -3.57 2.30
C ILE A 220 -15.75 -3.05 0.89
N SER A 221 -16.71 -3.09 -0.04
CA SER A 221 -16.53 -2.61 -1.41
C SER A 221 -16.10 -1.14 -1.45
N ASN A 222 -16.75 -0.29 -0.66
CA ASN A 222 -16.42 1.13 -0.58
C ASN A 222 -15.00 1.36 -0.03
N ILE A 223 -14.62 0.69 1.06
CA ILE A 223 -13.30 0.81 1.67
C ILE A 223 -12.21 0.28 0.72
N THR A 224 -12.43 -0.89 0.11
CA THR A 224 -11.44 -1.50 -0.80
C THR A 224 -11.26 -0.70 -2.07
N SER A 225 -12.31 -0.09 -2.61
CA SER A 225 -12.22 0.79 -3.79
C SER A 225 -11.34 2.01 -3.51
N VAL A 226 -11.53 2.67 -2.36
CA VAL A 226 -10.70 3.82 -1.96
C VAL A 226 -9.26 3.40 -1.68
N ALA A 227 -9.06 2.29 -0.96
CA ALA A 227 -7.72 1.75 -0.70
C ALA A 227 -6.99 1.38 -2.00
N SER A 228 -7.69 0.77 -2.97
CA SER A 228 -7.15 0.42 -4.29
C SER A 228 -6.62 1.65 -5.03
N ILE A 229 -7.39 2.75 -5.04
CA ILE A 229 -6.96 4.02 -5.66
C ILE A 229 -5.72 4.57 -4.95
N ALA A 230 -5.69 4.53 -3.62
CA ALA A 230 -4.55 5.02 -2.84
C ALA A 230 -3.29 4.17 -3.09
N ILE A 231 -3.40 2.84 -3.12
CA ILE A 231 -2.31 1.91 -3.43
C ILE A 231 -1.76 2.17 -4.83
N LYS A 232 -2.66 2.33 -5.82
CA LYS A 232 -2.27 2.69 -7.18
C LYS A 232 -1.47 3.98 -7.22
N ASN A 233 -1.96 5.04 -6.56
CA ASN A 233 -1.29 6.33 -6.51
C ASN A 233 0.09 6.23 -5.83
N ALA A 234 0.19 5.49 -4.72
CA ALA A 234 1.45 5.25 -4.01
C ALA A 234 2.47 4.53 -4.90
N ARG A 235 2.07 3.46 -5.59
CA ARG A 235 2.93 2.72 -6.53
C ARG A 235 3.35 3.57 -7.73
N MET A 236 2.43 4.36 -8.30
CA MET A 236 2.75 5.28 -9.39
C MET A 236 3.76 6.34 -8.93
N TYR A 237 3.59 6.89 -7.73
CA TYR A 237 4.51 7.86 -7.16
C TYR A 237 5.89 7.24 -6.90
N GLU A 238 5.94 6.06 -6.29
CA GLU A 238 7.18 5.31 -6.06
C GLU A 238 7.92 5.06 -7.39
N LYS A 239 7.21 4.57 -8.40
CA LYS A 239 7.75 4.37 -9.74
C LYS A 239 8.29 5.67 -10.33
N ALA A 240 7.53 6.75 -10.28
CA ALA A 240 7.97 8.05 -10.76
C ALA A 240 9.21 8.57 -10.00
N CYS A 241 9.29 8.34 -8.68
CA CYS A 241 10.46 8.66 -7.89
C CYS A 241 11.69 7.86 -8.31
N ILE A 242 11.52 6.54 -8.56
CA ILE A 242 12.62 5.68 -9.05
C ILE A 242 13.07 6.17 -10.43
N GLU A 243 12.16 6.38 -11.37
CA GLU A 243 12.49 6.89 -12.72
C GLU A 243 13.15 8.27 -12.69
N ALA A 244 12.72 9.15 -11.79
CA ALA A 244 13.36 10.46 -11.64
C ALA A 244 14.76 10.42 -11.02
N ARG A 245 15.09 9.36 -10.28
CA ARG A 245 16.35 9.21 -9.50
C ARG A 245 17.37 8.29 -10.15
N THR A 246 16.95 7.37 -11.02
CA THR A 246 17.81 6.35 -11.60
C THR A 246 18.05 6.55 -13.09
N ASP A 247 19.12 5.97 -13.61
CA ASP A 247 19.40 5.82 -15.03
C ASP A 247 18.70 4.55 -15.56
N GLU A 248 17.85 4.70 -16.54
CA GLU A 248 17.00 3.65 -17.09
C GLU A 248 17.81 2.44 -17.61
N MET A 249 18.99 2.69 -18.18
CA MET A 249 19.81 1.61 -18.77
C MET A 249 20.55 0.79 -17.72
N THR A 250 21.05 1.41 -16.67
CA THR A 250 21.95 0.78 -15.69
C THR A 250 21.30 0.49 -14.34
N GLY A 251 20.19 1.17 -14.02
CA GLY A 251 19.54 1.10 -12.70
C GLY A 251 20.28 1.82 -11.57
N LEU A 252 21.47 2.37 -11.84
CA LEU A 252 22.19 3.22 -10.90
C LEU A 252 21.51 4.58 -10.75
N LEU A 253 21.92 5.37 -9.76
CA LEU A 253 21.46 6.74 -9.65
C LEU A 253 21.81 7.50 -10.95
N ASN A 254 20.90 8.37 -11.37
CA ASN A 254 21.21 9.29 -12.46
C ASN A 254 22.06 10.48 -11.95
N ARG A 255 22.69 11.19 -12.86
CA ARG A 255 23.56 12.33 -12.54
C ARG A 255 22.87 13.39 -11.67
N LYS A 256 21.60 13.70 -11.96
CA LYS A 256 20.85 14.75 -11.24
C LYS A 256 20.69 14.39 -9.78
N TYR A 257 20.14 13.22 -9.51
CA TYR A 257 19.90 12.77 -8.14
C TYR A 257 21.20 12.50 -7.38
N PHE A 258 22.25 12.04 -8.06
CA PHE A 258 23.56 11.89 -7.47
C PHE A 258 24.13 13.21 -6.92
N HIS A 259 23.90 14.33 -7.62
CA HIS A 259 24.33 15.64 -7.09
C HIS A 259 23.54 16.06 -5.84
N GLU A 260 22.25 15.74 -5.77
CA GLU A 260 21.44 15.97 -4.57
C GLU A 260 22.01 15.18 -3.39
N VAL A 261 22.27 13.88 -3.58
CA VAL A 261 22.86 12.99 -2.58
C VAL A 261 24.27 13.45 -2.16
N LEU A 262 25.11 13.84 -3.12
CA LEU A 262 26.44 14.35 -2.85
C LEU A 262 26.39 15.58 -1.93
N HIS A 263 25.49 16.51 -2.21
CA HIS A 263 25.32 17.70 -1.38
C HIS A 263 24.84 17.37 0.03
N GLU A 264 23.83 16.48 0.15
CA GLU A 264 23.34 16.04 1.45
C GLU A 264 24.40 15.33 2.28
N GLU A 265 25.12 14.37 1.68
CA GLU A 265 26.16 13.62 2.38
C GLU A 265 27.37 14.50 2.75
N PHE A 266 27.70 15.47 1.90
CA PHE A 266 28.76 16.44 2.23
C PHE A 266 28.39 17.31 3.43
N GLU A 267 27.13 17.77 3.50
CA GLU A 267 26.64 18.55 4.65
C GLU A 267 26.55 17.73 5.94
N LYS A 268 26.16 16.45 5.85
CA LYS A 268 26.10 15.54 7.00
C LYS A 268 27.49 15.17 7.54
N ASN A 269 28.49 15.06 6.65
CA ASN A 269 29.82 14.58 6.98
C ASN A 269 30.89 15.70 7.01
N LYS A 270 30.50 16.93 7.40
CA LYS A 270 31.44 18.09 7.46
C LYS A 270 32.71 17.84 8.24
N ASP A 271 32.62 17.07 9.32
CA ASP A 271 33.74 16.73 10.22
C ASP A 271 34.21 15.26 10.04
N GLY A 272 33.63 14.54 9.09
CA GLY A 272 33.87 13.11 8.80
C GLY A 272 34.63 12.87 7.50
N SER A 273 34.93 11.61 7.24
CA SER A 273 35.51 11.17 5.97
C SER A 273 34.43 11.01 4.92
N LEU A 274 34.64 11.53 3.71
CA LEU A 274 33.77 11.34 2.55
C LEU A 274 34.66 11.21 1.31
N ALA A 275 34.55 10.09 0.60
CA ALA A 275 35.32 9.90 -0.63
C ALA A 275 34.40 9.89 -1.86
N LEU A 276 34.88 10.45 -2.96
CA LEU A 276 34.24 10.45 -4.27
C LEU A 276 35.20 9.84 -5.28
N ALA A 277 34.73 8.83 -6.02
CA ALA A 277 35.45 8.25 -7.14
C ALA A 277 34.66 8.49 -8.44
N LEU A 278 35.38 8.89 -9.49
CA LEU A 278 34.88 8.99 -10.86
C LEU A 278 35.56 7.91 -11.69
N ILE A 279 34.78 7.05 -12.30
CA ILE A 279 35.23 5.89 -13.10
C ILE A 279 34.81 6.10 -14.55
N ASN A 280 35.75 6.03 -15.49
CA ASN A 280 35.52 6.21 -16.91
C ASN A 280 35.90 4.93 -17.67
N VAL A 281 35.03 4.47 -18.56
CA VAL A 281 35.30 3.28 -19.39
C VAL A 281 36.21 3.68 -20.55
N ASP A 282 37.39 3.05 -20.63
CA ASP A 282 38.40 3.36 -21.64
C ASP A 282 38.01 2.84 -23.02
N ASP A 283 38.39 3.56 -24.04
CA ASP A 283 38.19 3.23 -25.44
C ASP A 283 36.78 2.71 -25.83
N PHE A 284 35.75 3.13 -25.06
CA PHE A 284 34.37 2.64 -25.24
C PHE A 284 33.81 2.87 -26.66
N LYS A 285 34.22 3.98 -27.30
CA LYS A 285 33.84 4.25 -28.70
C LYS A 285 34.37 3.18 -29.65
N LEU A 286 35.63 2.75 -29.46
CA LEU A 286 36.24 1.68 -30.26
C LEU A 286 35.55 0.35 -29.98
N TYR A 287 35.22 0.08 -28.72
CA TYR A 287 34.45 -1.11 -28.34
C TYR A 287 33.11 -1.18 -29.06
N ASN A 288 32.35 -0.10 -29.12
CA ASN A 288 31.09 -0.01 -29.87
C ASN A 288 31.26 -0.17 -31.40
N GLN A 289 32.35 0.32 -31.96
CA GLN A 289 32.67 0.12 -33.38
C GLN A 289 32.97 -1.33 -33.73
N LEU A 290 33.62 -2.06 -32.82
CA LEU A 290 34.01 -3.47 -33.03
C LEU A 290 32.85 -4.43 -32.78
N TYR A 291 31.98 -4.17 -31.79
CA TYR A 291 31.00 -5.15 -31.28
C TYR A 291 29.54 -4.68 -31.41
N GLY A 292 29.34 -3.45 -31.86
CA GLY A 292 28.00 -2.84 -31.98
C GLY A 292 27.44 -2.24 -30.67
N LEU A 293 26.47 -1.35 -30.86
CA LEU A 293 25.89 -0.57 -29.73
C LEU A 293 25.22 -1.45 -28.68
N LYS A 294 24.51 -2.50 -29.10
CA LYS A 294 23.83 -3.42 -28.16
C LYS A 294 24.81 -4.10 -27.20
N GLU A 295 25.96 -4.53 -27.71
CA GLU A 295 26.98 -5.15 -26.85
C GLU A 295 27.65 -4.12 -25.96
N GLY A 296 27.81 -2.88 -26.43
CA GLY A 296 28.25 -1.76 -25.59
C GLY A 296 27.31 -1.47 -24.45
N ASP A 297 26.00 -1.42 -24.70
CA ASP A 297 24.98 -1.21 -23.66
C ASP A 297 25.01 -2.34 -22.61
N LEU A 298 25.11 -3.61 -23.04
CA LEU A 298 25.27 -4.75 -22.15
C LEU A 298 26.58 -4.67 -21.33
N CYS A 299 27.66 -4.19 -21.93
CA CYS A 299 28.92 -3.98 -21.24
C CYS A 299 28.76 -2.92 -20.12
N LEU A 300 28.13 -1.80 -20.42
CA LEU A 300 27.84 -0.75 -19.43
C LEU A 300 26.95 -1.27 -18.29
N GLN A 301 25.92 -2.05 -18.60
CA GLN A 301 25.07 -2.66 -17.59
C GLN A 301 25.84 -3.63 -16.66
N ARG A 302 26.76 -4.41 -17.21
CA ARG A 302 27.60 -5.32 -16.40
C ARG A 302 28.55 -4.55 -15.49
N ILE A 303 29.20 -3.50 -16.00
CA ILE A 303 30.06 -2.62 -15.21
C ILE A 303 29.25 -1.98 -14.08
N ALA A 304 28.04 -1.47 -14.37
CA ALA A 304 27.14 -0.89 -13.38
C ALA A 304 26.80 -1.89 -12.26
N LYS A 305 26.50 -3.15 -12.58
CA LYS A 305 26.25 -4.21 -11.60
C LYS A 305 27.47 -4.51 -10.72
N ILE A 306 28.66 -4.52 -11.31
CA ILE A 306 29.90 -4.72 -10.55
C ILE A 306 30.10 -3.56 -9.58
N ILE A 307 29.94 -2.31 -10.03
CA ILE A 307 30.06 -1.13 -9.17
C ILE A 307 29.03 -1.19 -8.04
N GLN A 308 27.76 -1.43 -8.37
CA GLN A 308 26.67 -1.50 -7.38
C GLN A 308 26.91 -2.58 -6.32
N SER A 309 27.31 -3.78 -6.74
CA SER A 309 27.60 -4.89 -5.82
C SER A 309 28.82 -4.63 -4.94
N SER A 310 29.83 -3.93 -5.45
CA SER A 310 31.04 -3.58 -4.69
C SER A 310 30.80 -2.46 -3.69
N VAL A 311 29.97 -1.48 -4.01
CA VAL A 311 29.58 -0.37 -3.14
C VAL A 311 28.61 -0.83 -2.06
N GLY A 312 27.65 -1.69 -2.42
CA GLY A 312 26.64 -2.22 -1.51
C GLY A 312 25.82 -1.11 -0.83
N GLU A 313 25.51 -1.32 0.45
CA GLU A 313 24.77 -0.35 1.27
C GLU A 313 25.63 0.77 1.86
N ASN A 314 26.96 0.70 1.67
CA ASN A 314 27.91 1.62 2.30
C ASN A 314 28.14 2.92 1.51
N GLY A 315 27.48 3.07 0.35
CA GLY A 315 27.67 4.25 -0.48
C GLY A 315 26.65 4.33 -1.62
N TYR A 316 26.92 5.27 -2.51
CA TYR A 316 26.04 5.57 -3.63
C TYR A 316 26.77 5.42 -4.95
N ALA A 317 26.18 4.71 -5.90
CA ALA A 317 26.72 4.55 -7.24
C ALA A 317 25.77 5.20 -8.26
N ALA A 318 26.33 5.94 -9.22
CA ALA A 318 25.59 6.67 -10.23
C ALA A 318 26.21 6.47 -11.63
N ARG A 319 25.36 6.54 -12.65
CA ARG A 319 25.82 6.79 -14.00
C ARG A 319 25.92 8.30 -14.24
N TYR A 320 27.15 8.80 -14.26
CA TYR A 320 27.43 10.25 -14.33
C TYR A 320 27.36 10.80 -15.74
N GLY A 321 27.72 9.97 -16.74
CA GLY A 321 27.71 10.29 -18.16
C GLY A 321 27.48 9.04 -19.01
N GLY A 322 27.66 9.16 -20.31
CA GLY A 322 27.44 8.03 -21.23
C GLY A 322 28.25 6.78 -20.90
N LYS A 323 29.53 6.96 -20.54
CA LYS A 323 30.48 5.90 -20.17
C LYS A 323 31.17 6.16 -18.84
N GLU A 324 30.63 7.10 -18.06
CA GLU A 324 31.22 7.59 -16.81
C GLU A 324 30.32 7.23 -15.63
N TYR A 325 30.94 6.75 -14.55
CA TYR A 325 30.29 6.41 -13.30
C TYR A 325 30.86 7.24 -12.16
N ALA A 326 30.04 7.53 -11.19
CA ALA A 326 30.43 8.18 -9.94
C ALA A 326 30.09 7.30 -8.76
N VAL A 327 30.98 7.25 -7.78
CA VAL A 327 30.78 6.48 -6.55
C VAL A 327 31.07 7.42 -5.37
N LEU A 328 30.09 7.57 -4.48
CA LEU A 328 30.18 8.35 -3.25
C LEU A 328 30.21 7.41 -2.06
N LEU A 329 31.20 7.58 -1.18
CA LEU A 329 31.51 6.67 -0.08
C LEU A 329 31.59 7.45 1.24
N PRO A 330 30.46 7.59 1.95
CA PRO A 330 30.45 8.18 3.29
C PRO A 330 31.26 7.33 4.28
N GLY A 331 32.07 7.97 5.11
CA GLY A 331 32.93 7.30 6.11
C GLY A 331 34.23 6.69 5.57
N TYR A 332 34.46 6.77 4.24
CA TYR A 332 35.70 6.27 3.65
C TYR A 332 36.78 7.36 3.56
N ASP A 333 37.98 6.99 3.95
CA ASP A 333 39.16 7.78 3.65
C ASP A 333 39.71 7.45 2.25
N LEU A 334 40.75 8.19 1.83
CA LEU A 334 41.34 8.01 0.50
C LEU A 334 41.87 6.58 0.29
N PHE A 335 42.45 5.97 1.33
CA PHE A 335 43.06 4.63 1.23
C PHE A 335 41.98 3.55 1.08
N SER A 336 40.95 3.62 1.90
CA SER A 336 39.82 2.68 1.84
C SER A 336 39.02 2.79 0.52
N ALA A 337 38.80 4.01 0.04
CA ALA A 337 38.15 4.26 -1.24
C ALA A 337 39.02 3.72 -2.41
N ARG A 338 40.32 3.89 -2.35
CA ARG A 338 41.23 3.33 -3.35
C ARG A 338 41.18 1.81 -3.40
N ASN A 339 41.20 1.14 -2.26
CA ASN A 339 41.08 -0.33 -2.20
C ASN A 339 39.77 -0.84 -2.83
N LEU A 340 38.66 -0.13 -2.60
CA LEU A 340 37.39 -0.46 -3.22
C LEU A 340 37.43 -0.29 -4.73
N VAL A 341 37.98 0.84 -5.23
CA VAL A 341 38.08 1.09 -6.68
C VAL A 341 38.99 0.05 -7.36
N GLU A 342 40.14 -0.29 -6.77
CA GLU A 342 41.02 -1.35 -7.27
C GLU A 342 40.31 -2.72 -7.29
N SER A 343 39.44 -2.99 -6.33
CA SER A 343 38.61 -4.19 -6.34
C SER A 343 37.62 -4.19 -7.52
N ILE A 344 36.97 -3.05 -7.81
CA ILE A 344 36.06 -2.86 -8.94
C ILE A 344 36.82 -3.09 -10.25
N GLU A 345 38.01 -2.48 -10.43
CA GLU A 345 38.86 -2.66 -11.62
C GLU A 345 39.24 -4.14 -11.84
N LYS A 346 39.61 -4.85 -10.77
CA LYS A 346 39.89 -6.29 -10.82
C LYS A 346 38.68 -7.11 -11.27
N GLN A 347 37.51 -6.81 -10.73
CA GLN A 347 36.27 -7.52 -11.11
C GLN A 347 35.90 -7.26 -12.58
N ILE A 348 36.06 -6.02 -13.07
CA ILE A 348 35.85 -5.68 -14.48
C ILE A 348 36.85 -6.45 -15.34
N SER A 349 38.13 -6.57 -14.94
CA SER A 349 39.14 -7.36 -15.63
C SER A 349 38.78 -8.84 -15.67
N VAL A 350 38.28 -9.42 -14.58
CA VAL A 350 37.80 -10.82 -14.55
C VAL A 350 36.60 -11.02 -15.49
N MET A 351 35.67 -10.06 -15.57
CA MET A 351 34.52 -10.09 -16.47
C MET A 351 34.96 -10.29 -17.94
N ASN A 352 36.12 -9.72 -18.34
CA ASN A 352 36.69 -9.89 -19.68
C ASN A 352 37.13 -11.32 -19.95
N ASN A 353 37.64 -12.04 -18.95
CA ASN A 353 38.20 -13.40 -19.10
C ASN A 353 37.14 -14.49 -19.16
N CYS A 354 35.90 -14.22 -18.71
CA CYS A 354 34.81 -15.20 -18.72
C CYS A 354 34.15 -15.39 -20.11
N ARG A 355 34.60 -14.68 -21.14
CA ARG A 355 34.09 -14.78 -22.52
C ARG A 355 34.92 -15.70 -23.37
N THR A 356 34.53 -16.96 -23.45
CA THR A 356 35.27 -18.04 -24.09
C THR A 356 35.24 -18.01 -25.63
N ASP A 357 34.39 -17.24 -26.31
CA ASP A 357 34.11 -17.41 -27.72
C ASP A 357 34.65 -16.35 -28.69
N MET A 358 35.27 -15.28 -28.22
CA MET A 358 35.92 -14.30 -29.08
C MET A 358 37.14 -13.70 -28.39
N LYS A 359 38.23 -13.46 -29.18
CA LYS A 359 39.35 -12.58 -28.82
C LYS A 359 38.85 -11.12 -28.78
N LEU A 360 37.94 -10.83 -27.85
CA LEU A 360 37.43 -9.49 -27.65
C LEU A 360 38.51 -8.62 -27.04
N LYS A 361 38.62 -7.35 -27.50
CA LYS A 361 39.44 -6.36 -26.80
C LYS A 361 38.93 -6.24 -25.36
N ALA A 362 39.78 -6.45 -24.37
CA ALA A 362 39.46 -6.29 -22.98
C ALA A 362 39.06 -4.82 -22.72
N ILE A 363 37.95 -4.65 -21.97
CA ILE A 363 37.55 -3.33 -21.53
C ILE A 363 38.30 -2.99 -20.26
N THR A 364 38.83 -1.78 -20.16
CA THR A 364 39.45 -1.24 -18.96
C THR A 364 38.73 -0.01 -18.49
N VAL A 365 38.95 0.39 -17.29
CA VAL A 365 38.45 1.63 -16.69
C VAL A 365 39.57 2.43 -16.07
N SER A 366 39.44 3.74 -16.14
CA SER A 366 40.33 4.68 -15.45
C SER A 366 39.52 5.36 -14.36
N ALA A 367 40.09 5.50 -13.15
CA ALA A 367 39.41 6.09 -12.03
C ALA A 367 40.23 7.25 -11.39
N GLY A 368 39.48 8.29 -10.97
CA GLY A 368 40.04 9.37 -10.14
C GLY A 368 39.32 9.40 -8.81
N ILE A 369 40.07 9.53 -7.72
CA ILE A 369 39.51 9.50 -6.36
C ILE A 369 39.89 10.77 -5.64
N SER A 370 38.93 11.36 -4.92
CA SER A 370 39.12 12.49 -4.04
C SER A 370 38.44 12.20 -2.69
N ALA A 371 39.03 12.68 -1.58
CA ALA A 371 38.45 12.47 -0.26
C ALA A 371 38.52 13.75 0.58
N ALA A 372 37.46 14.07 1.29
CA ALA A 372 37.43 15.08 2.35
C ALA A 372 37.91 14.42 3.67
N PRO A 373 38.57 15.18 4.57
CA PRO A 373 38.84 16.65 4.50
C PRO A 373 40.07 17.04 3.69
N TYR A 374 40.83 16.10 3.11
CA TYR A 374 42.14 16.39 2.53
C TYR A 374 42.06 17.18 1.20
N ALA A 375 41.06 16.93 0.37
CA ALA A 375 40.97 17.51 -0.98
C ALA A 375 39.83 18.52 -1.17
N ALA A 376 38.88 18.63 -0.24
CA ALA A 376 37.73 19.53 -0.40
C ALA A 376 37.38 20.26 0.90
N LYS A 377 37.45 21.60 0.86
CA LYS A 377 37.01 22.46 1.98
C LYS A 377 35.63 23.07 1.74
N LYS A 378 35.05 22.97 0.54
CA LYS A 378 33.80 23.61 0.19
C LYS A 378 33.11 22.95 -1.02
N CYS A 379 31.81 22.70 -0.94
CA CYS A 379 30.97 22.44 -2.10
C CYS A 379 30.43 23.82 -2.57
N GLU A 380 31.00 24.43 -3.59
CA GLU A 380 30.51 25.69 -4.14
C GLU A 380 29.53 25.35 -5.28
N GLY A 381 28.23 25.60 -5.07
CA GLY A 381 27.21 25.57 -6.09
C GLY A 381 26.05 26.51 -5.73
N THR A 382 26.03 27.69 -6.39
CA THR A 382 24.83 28.51 -6.44
C THR A 382 23.80 27.85 -7.36
N ALA A 383 22.54 27.89 -6.97
CA ALA A 383 21.40 27.39 -7.74
C ALA A 383 21.31 28.10 -9.10
N GLY A 384 21.86 27.53 -10.14
CA GLY A 384 21.82 28.10 -11.48
C GLY A 384 22.79 27.47 -12.48
N GLU A 385 23.97 27.10 -12.06
CA GLU A 385 25.00 26.53 -12.96
C GLU A 385 25.85 25.51 -12.19
N CYS A 386 25.32 24.29 -12.00
CA CYS A 386 26.12 23.17 -11.50
C CYS A 386 26.93 22.57 -12.66
N GLY A 387 27.92 23.33 -13.13
CA GLY A 387 28.79 22.98 -14.24
C GLY A 387 30.20 22.59 -13.84
N SER A 388 30.55 22.45 -12.60
CA SER A 388 31.80 21.81 -12.16
C SER A 388 31.87 21.78 -10.65
N CYS A 389 31.63 20.61 -10.08
CA CYS A 389 32.28 20.31 -8.80
C CYS A 389 33.76 20.15 -9.11
N SER A 390 34.53 21.24 -9.01
CA SER A 390 35.97 21.16 -9.13
C SER A 390 36.57 20.67 -7.82
N LEU A 391 36.40 19.38 -7.59
CA LEU A 391 37.30 18.62 -6.73
C LEU A 391 38.60 18.50 -7.53
N PRO A 392 39.76 18.99 -7.07
CA PRO A 392 41.02 18.75 -7.74
C PRO A 392 41.26 17.25 -7.76
N CYS A 393 41.11 16.65 -8.93
CA CYS A 393 41.40 15.23 -9.15
C CYS A 393 42.91 15.09 -9.29
N GLU A 394 43.65 15.05 -8.17
CA GLU A 394 45.07 14.68 -8.18
C GLU A 394 45.16 13.19 -7.93
N THR A 395 45.14 12.43 -8.98
CA THR A 395 45.95 11.28 -9.38
C THR A 395 45.30 10.54 -10.50
N GLN A 396 45.74 10.81 -11.73
CA GLN A 396 45.48 9.93 -12.88
C GLN A 396 46.23 8.62 -12.67
N TRP A 397 45.48 7.53 -12.43
CA TRP A 397 46.03 6.20 -12.59
C TRP A 397 45.84 5.78 -14.07
N LYS A 398 46.94 5.83 -14.82
CA LYS A 398 47.10 5.03 -16.02
C LYS A 398 47.69 3.67 -15.60
N GLU A 399 47.05 2.59 -16.03
CA GLU A 399 47.66 1.26 -16.03
C GLU A 399 49.11 1.36 -16.55
N ARG A 400 50.05 0.94 -15.73
CA ARG A 400 51.39 0.65 -16.28
C ARG A 400 51.27 -0.65 -17.05
N ASP A 401 51.63 -0.58 -18.34
CA ASP A 401 51.87 -1.73 -19.19
C ASP A 401 52.66 -2.79 -18.41
N PRO A 402 52.21 -4.07 -18.38
CA PRO A 402 53.02 -5.17 -17.88
C PRO A 402 53.95 -5.67 -18.99
N GLY A 403 55.00 -4.88 -19.28
CA GLY A 403 55.93 -5.20 -20.32
C GLY A 403 57.13 -4.28 -20.35
N LEU A 404 57.95 -4.35 -19.28
CA LEU A 404 59.39 -4.19 -19.29
C LEU A 404 59.96 -4.68 -17.98
#